data_7b785c2c0c87cbd0cb88c510201901a0
#
_entry.id   7b785c2c0c87cbd0cb88c510201901a0
#
_cell.length_a   1.000
_cell.length_b   1.000
_cell.length_c   1.000
_cell.angle_alpha   90.00
_cell.angle_beta   90.00
_cell.angle_gamma   90.00
#
_symmetry.space_group_name_H-M   'P 1'
#
loop_
_entity.id
_entity.type
_entity.pdbx_description
1 polymer ?
#
loop_
_entity_poly.entity_id
_entity_poly.type
_entity_poly.pdbx_seq_one_letter_code
_entity_poly.pdbx_strand_id
1 'polypeptide(L)'
;MGTRLLSEHLIKQYQPQLKYVRAYTTGKNKATLYAWDENLSLSESDARELQQFADSYLPPYVCYRVKAYSELQKDGVQPAGELPERIVETALKRDLDQDGVIAVMNGMLGNGGITFSRYDFNTGTLHFNVHTTTSLTNIEKELLNRYMAEVTPLGARCELSYWSGDGNSRLRLG
;
A
#
# COMPACT_ATOMS: atom_id res chain seq x y z
N MET A 1 -6.71 0.31 10.06
CA MET A 1 -6.53 0.33 8.59
C MET A 1 -5.69 -0.86 8.17
N GLY A 2 -6.06 -1.58 7.10
CA GLY A 2 -5.34 -2.78 6.66
C GLY A 2 -4.45 -2.48 5.46
N THR A 3 -3.17 -2.28 5.67
CA THR A 3 -2.18 -2.10 4.60
C THR A 3 -1.80 -3.44 3.98
N ARG A 4 -1.10 -3.39 2.85
CA ARG A 4 -0.50 -4.58 2.22
C ARG A 4 0.41 -5.34 3.20
N LEU A 5 1.35 -4.63 3.82
CA LEU A 5 2.32 -5.23 4.74
C LEU A 5 1.66 -5.89 5.94
N LEU A 6 0.67 -5.23 6.54
CA LEU A 6 -0.08 -5.81 7.67
C LEU A 6 -0.83 -7.06 7.24
N SER A 7 -1.50 -7.02 6.10
CA SER A 7 -2.24 -8.17 5.57
C SER A 7 -1.32 -9.37 5.30
N GLU A 8 -0.18 -9.14 4.66
CA GLU A 8 0.83 -10.18 4.42
C GLU A 8 1.38 -10.77 5.73
N HIS A 9 1.63 -9.92 6.70
CA HIS A 9 2.10 -10.34 8.03
C HIS A 9 1.08 -11.22 8.75
N LEU A 10 -0.18 -10.81 8.77
CA LEU A 10 -1.27 -11.57 9.39
C LEU A 10 -1.48 -12.94 8.70
N ILE A 11 -1.41 -12.98 7.38
CA ILE A 11 -1.51 -14.22 6.61
C ILE A 11 -0.38 -15.19 7.01
N LYS A 12 0.85 -14.71 7.07
CA LYS A 12 2.00 -15.55 7.44
C LYS A 12 1.93 -16.04 8.88
N GLN A 13 1.34 -15.27 9.79
CA GLN A 13 1.11 -15.70 11.16
C GLN A 13 0.04 -16.80 11.25
N TYR A 14 -1.01 -16.69 10.47
CA TYR A 14 -2.12 -17.64 10.48
C TYR A 14 -1.80 -18.94 9.70
N GLN A 15 -1.11 -18.80 8.57
CA GLN A 15 -0.68 -19.92 7.72
C GLN A 15 0.85 -19.89 7.54
N PRO A 16 1.61 -20.35 8.58
CA PRO A 16 3.08 -20.28 8.53
C PRO A 16 3.73 -21.09 7.41
N GLN A 17 3.02 -22.06 6.82
CA GLN A 17 3.47 -22.83 5.67
C GLN A 17 3.57 -21.99 4.40
N LEU A 18 2.84 -20.88 4.32
CA LEU A 18 2.94 -19.94 3.21
C LEU A 18 4.15 -19.03 3.42
N LYS A 19 5.24 -19.32 2.72
CA LYS A 19 6.52 -18.60 2.86
C LYS A 19 6.58 -17.33 2.01
N TYR A 20 5.86 -17.31 0.90
CA TYR A 20 5.79 -16.19 -0.03
C TYR A 20 4.35 -15.70 -0.10
N VAL A 21 4.13 -14.48 0.33
CA VAL A 21 2.81 -13.85 0.30
C VAL A 21 2.96 -12.42 -0.23
N ARG A 22 2.14 -12.09 -1.20
CA ARG A 22 2.06 -10.74 -1.76
C ARG A 22 0.60 -10.34 -1.89
N ALA A 23 0.21 -9.25 -1.23
CA ALA A 23 -1.10 -8.62 -1.40
C ALA A 23 -0.97 -7.44 -2.37
N TYR A 24 -1.91 -7.30 -3.28
CA TYR A 24 -1.88 -6.27 -4.31
C TYR A 24 -3.28 -5.75 -4.61
N THR A 25 -3.44 -4.43 -4.56
CA THR A 25 -4.70 -3.76 -4.92
C THR A 25 -4.90 -3.81 -6.43
N THR A 26 -5.99 -4.43 -6.88
CA THR A 26 -6.33 -4.58 -8.30
C THR A 26 -7.38 -3.58 -8.77
N GLY A 27 -8.07 -2.93 -7.86
CA GLY A 27 -9.11 -1.95 -8.16
C GLY A 27 -9.73 -1.42 -6.88
N LYS A 28 -10.76 -0.60 -7.02
CA LYS A 28 -11.51 -0.09 -5.88
C LYS A 28 -12.09 -1.25 -5.06
N ASN A 29 -11.71 -1.33 -3.78
CA ASN A 29 -12.14 -2.37 -2.85
C ASN A 29 -11.86 -3.80 -3.37
N LYS A 30 -10.79 -3.98 -4.13
CA LYS A 30 -10.38 -5.27 -4.69
C LYS A 30 -8.90 -5.50 -4.48
N ALA A 31 -8.55 -6.71 -4.07
CA ALA A 31 -7.17 -7.12 -3.91
C ALA A 31 -6.97 -8.58 -4.31
N THR A 32 -5.78 -8.89 -4.78
CA THR A 32 -5.35 -10.26 -5.03
C THR A 32 -4.27 -10.64 -4.03
N LEU A 33 -4.36 -11.84 -3.50
CA LEU A 33 -3.39 -12.44 -2.59
C LEU A 33 -2.65 -13.54 -3.35
N TYR A 34 -1.34 -13.33 -3.57
CA TYR A 34 -0.46 -14.30 -4.20
C TYR A 34 0.29 -15.05 -3.10
N ALA A 35 0.31 -16.35 -3.17
CA ALA A 35 0.95 -17.15 -2.12
C ALA A 35 1.61 -18.42 -2.67
N TRP A 36 2.69 -18.82 -2.01
CA TRP A 36 3.38 -20.09 -2.20
C TRP A 36 3.88 -20.63 -0.86
N ASP A 37 3.96 -21.96 -0.77
CA ASP A 37 4.71 -22.64 0.28
C ASP A 37 6.22 -22.65 -0.04
N GLU A 38 7.02 -23.33 0.78
CA GLU A 38 8.47 -23.45 0.56
C GLU A 38 8.82 -24.25 -0.69
N ASN A 39 7.89 -25.08 -1.19
CA ASN A 39 8.06 -25.85 -2.42
C ASN A 39 7.61 -25.09 -3.67
N LEU A 40 7.36 -23.79 -3.55
CA LEU A 40 6.91 -22.91 -4.63
C LEU A 40 5.59 -23.39 -5.25
N SER A 41 4.68 -23.83 -4.43
CA SER A 41 3.35 -24.26 -4.85
C SER A 41 2.27 -23.76 -3.90
N LEU A 42 1.03 -23.69 -4.39
CA LEU A 42 -0.15 -23.37 -3.62
C LEU A 42 -1.17 -24.49 -3.83
N SER A 43 -1.39 -25.30 -2.80
CA SER A 43 -2.40 -26.35 -2.83
C SER A 43 -3.81 -25.77 -2.81
N GLU A 44 -4.80 -26.51 -3.32
CA GLU A 44 -6.20 -26.11 -3.25
C GLU A 44 -6.68 -25.92 -1.81
N SER A 45 -6.19 -26.76 -0.89
CA SER A 45 -6.49 -26.65 0.54
C SER A 45 -5.97 -25.36 1.12
N ASP A 46 -4.70 -25.00 0.86
CA ASP A 46 -4.11 -23.77 1.33
C ASP A 46 -4.78 -22.54 0.70
N ALA A 47 -5.11 -22.60 -0.57
CA ALA A 47 -5.82 -21.52 -1.26
C ALA A 47 -7.20 -21.29 -0.67
N ARG A 48 -7.94 -22.34 -0.38
CA ARG A 48 -9.27 -22.26 0.24
C ARG A 48 -9.19 -21.70 1.65
N GLU A 49 -8.24 -22.16 2.45
CA GLU A 49 -8.01 -21.67 3.81
C GLU A 49 -7.61 -20.19 3.80
N LEU A 50 -6.75 -19.77 2.89
CA LEU A 50 -6.37 -18.38 2.71
C LEU A 50 -7.57 -17.51 2.33
N GLN A 51 -8.41 -17.98 1.40
CA GLN A 51 -9.62 -17.26 1.02
C GLN A 51 -10.57 -17.06 2.21
N GLN A 52 -10.79 -18.10 3.01
CA GLN A 52 -11.62 -18.04 4.21
C GLN A 52 -11.04 -17.07 5.25
N PHE A 53 -9.72 -17.11 5.45
CA PHE A 53 -9.04 -16.21 6.37
C PHE A 53 -9.18 -14.75 5.93
N ALA A 54 -8.95 -14.48 4.65
CA ALA A 54 -9.09 -13.13 4.09
C ALA A 54 -10.51 -12.59 4.25
N ASP A 55 -11.51 -13.38 3.92
CA ASP A 55 -12.91 -12.99 4.00
C ASP A 55 -13.39 -12.77 5.44
N SER A 56 -12.75 -13.42 6.42
CA SER A 56 -13.16 -13.38 7.83
C SER A 56 -12.37 -12.38 8.67
N TYR A 57 -11.08 -12.20 8.41
CA TYR A 57 -10.16 -11.47 9.29
C TYR A 57 -9.44 -10.28 8.65
N LEU A 58 -9.30 -10.24 7.34
CA LEU A 58 -8.77 -9.06 6.66
C LEU A 58 -9.90 -8.01 6.47
N PRO A 59 -9.57 -6.77 6.09
CA PRO A 59 -10.58 -5.71 5.98
C PRO A 59 -11.81 -6.14 5.18
N PRO A 60 -13.02 -6.07 5.77
CA PRO A 60 -14.23 -6.65 5.16
C PRO A 60 -14.76 -5.90 3.95
N TYR A 61 -14.31 -4.67 3.74
CA TYR A 61 -14.70 -3.85 2.58
C TYR A 61 -13.92 -4.21 1.30
N VAL A 62 -12.99 -5.16 1.37
CA VAL A 62 -12.17 -5.59 0.24
C VAL A 62 -12.63 -6.96 -0.24
N CYS A 63 -12.82 -7.10 -1.55
CA CYS A 63 -13.02 -8.39 -2.21
C CYS A 63 -11.65 -9.01 -2.54
N TYR A 64 -11.38 -10.17 -1.99
CA TYR A 64 -10.11 -10.87 -2.15
C TYR A 64 -10.20 -11.97 -3.20
N ARG A 65 -9.15 -12.09 -4.02
CA ARG A 65 -8.92 -13.23 -4.91
C ARG A 65 -7.58 -13.85 -4.54
N VAL A 66 -7.54 -15.17 -4.41
CA VAL A 66 -6.31 -15.91 -4.12
C VAL A 66 -5.75 -16.50 -5.41
N LYS A 67 -4.47 -16.32 -5.66
CA LYS A 67 -3.74 -16.88 -6.79
C LYS A 67 -2.40 -17.47 -6.36
N ALA A 68 -1.88 -18.42 -7.12
CA ALA A 68 -0.51 -18.88 -6.95
C ALA A 68 0.48 -17.76 -7.25
N TYR A 69 1.57 -17.70 -6.50
CA TYR A 69 2.59 -16.65 -6.64
C TYR A 69 3.21 -16.59 -8.05
N SER A 70 3.18 -17.70 -8.81
CA SER A 70 3.59 -17.76 -10.21
C SER A 70 2.80 -16.81 -11.13
N GLU A 71 1.58 -16.48 -10.76
CA GLU A 71 0.73 -15.56 -11.52
C GLU A 71 1.16 -14.08 -11.39
N LEU A 72 2.00 -13.78 -10.40
CA LEU A 72 2.40 -12.41 -10.06
C LEU A 72 3.07 -11.69 -11.23
N GLN A 73 3.99 -12.36 -11.94
CA GLN A 73 4.65 -11.78 -13.11
C GLN A 73 3.69 -11.63 -14.30
N LYS A 74 2.82 -12.61 -14.52
CA LYS A 74 1.81 -12.55 -15.59
C LYS A 74 0.85 -11.39 -15.39
N ASP A 75 0.50 -11.11 -14.15
CA ASP A 75 -0.40 -10.01 -13.80
C ASP A 75 0.32 -8.64 -13.77
N GLY A 76 1.63 -8.61 -14.02
CA GLY A 76 2.42 -7.38 -14.09
C GLY A 76 2.68 -6.72 -12.74
N VAL A 77 2.59 -7.48 -11.65
CA VAL A 77 2.85 -6.97 -10.30
C VAL A 77 4.35 -6.82 -10.08
N GLN A 78 4.79 -5.60 -9.81
CA GLN A 78 6.21 -5.32 -9.57
C GLN A 78 6.67 -5.86 -8.21
N PRO A 79 7.94 -6.29 -8.09
CA PRO A 79 8.50 -6.67 -6.80
C PRO A 79 8.42 -5.52 -5.79
N ALA A 80 8.18 -5.85 -4.53
CA ALA A 80 8.30 -4.88 -3.45
C ALA A 80 9.78 -4.51 -3.27
N GLY A 81 10.13 -3.25 -3.48
CA GLY A 81 11.47 -2.75 -3.22
C GLY A 81 11.74 -2.61 -1.72
N GLU A 82 12.99 -2.25 -1.40
CA GLU A 82 13.35 -1.92 -0.03
C GLU A 82 12.57 -0.69 0.46
N LEU A 83 12.15 -0.74 1.72
CA LEU A 83 11.38 0.33 2.35
C LEU A 83 12.11 0.81 3.61
N PRO A 84 12.04 2.12 3.92
CA PRO A 84 12.53 2.62 5.20
C PRO A 84 11.83 1.93 6.37
N GLU A 85 12.58 1.69 7.44
CA GLU A 85 12.06 1.03 8.64
C GLU A 85 10.83 1.73 9.21
N ARG A 86 10.82 3.06 9.23
CA ARG A 86 9.67 3.87 9.67
C ARG A 86 8.40 3.59 8.89
N ILE A 87 8.51 3.39 7.59
CA ILE A 87 7.36 3.05 6.72
C ILE A 87 6.85 1.65 7.07
N VAL A 88 7.75 0.68 7.21
CA VAL A 88 7.40 -0.70 7.56
C VAL A 88 6.70 -0.74 8.94
N GLU A 89 7.28 -0.12 9.95
CA GLU A 89 6.69 -0.06 11.29
C GLU A 89 5.30 0.57 11.29
N THR A 90 5.15 1.68 10.57
CA THR A 90 3.86 2.37 10.46
C THR A 90 2.83 1.53 9.73
N ALA A 91 3.21 0.90 8.62
CA ALA A 91 2.31 0.07 7.83
C ALA A 91 1.82 -1.17 8.60
N LEU A 92 2.62 -1.68 9.54
CA LEU A 92 2.27 -2.85 10.37
C LEU A 92 1.34 -2.51 11.55
N LYS A 93 1.04 -1.24 11.79
CA LYS A 93 0.12 -0.85 12.87
C LYS A 93 -1.32 -1.19 12.49
N ARG A 94 -2.03 -1.87 13.39
CA ARG A 94 -3.44 -2.22 13.21
C ARG A 94 -4.37 -1.01 13.34
N ASP A 95 -3.97 -0.04 14.15
CA ASP A 95 -4.71 1.20 14.43
C ASP A 95 -4.26 2.39 13.59
N LEU A 96 -3.53 2.14 12.51
CA LEU A 96 -3.08 3.19 11.61
C LEU A 96 -4.29 3.97 11.06
N ASP A 97 -4.27 5.28 11.24
CA ASP A 97 -5.27 6.21 10.75
C ASP A 97 -4.64 7.28 9.85
N GLN A 98 -5.46 8.21 9.37
CA GLN A 98 -5.01 9.31 8.53
C GLN A 98 -3.94 10.16 9.21
N ASP A 99 -4.10 10.46 10.50
CA ASP A 99 -3.14 11.27 11.25
C ASP A 99 -1.79 10.56 11.38
N GLY A 100 -1.80 9.25 11.57
CA GLY A 100 -0.59 8.42 11.60
C GLY A 100 0.13 8.40 10.26
N VAL A 101 -0.59 8.33 9.14
CA VAL A 101 -0.04 8.42 7.79
C VAL A 101 0.62 9.79 7.58
N ILE A 102 -0.08 10.86 7.91
CA ILE A 102 0.44 12.24 7.78
C ILE A 102 1.69 12.41 8.64
N ALA A 103 1.68 11.91 9.89
CA ALA A 103 2.81 12.04 10.80
C ALA A 103 4.08 11.36 10.28
N VAL A 104 3.98 10.12 9.76
CA VAL A 104 5.16 9.41 9.22
C VAL A 104 5.67 10.09 7.97
N MET A 105 4.79 10.54 7.08
CA MET A 105 5.19 11.22 5.85
C MET A 105 5.82 12.58 6.12
N ASN A 106 5.30 13.33 7.08
CA ASN A 106 5.91 14.60 7.52
C ASN A 106 7.32 14.38 8.08
N GLY A 107 7.54 13.27 8.79
CA GLY A 107 8.87 12.91 9.27
C GLY A 107 9.85 12.53 8.15
N MET A 108 9.36 12.10 6.99
CA MET A 108 10.18 11.78 5.81
C MET A 108 10.49 13.02 4.96
N LEU A 109 9.67 14.07 5.05
CA LEU A 109 9.83 15.33 4.32
C LEU A 109 10.60 16.31 5.18
N GLY A 110 11.90 16.52 4.88
CA GLY A 110 12.76 17.40 5.69
C GLY A 110 12.40 18.89 5.58
N ASN A 111 11.71 19.31 4.52
CA ASN A 111 11.45 20.71 4.18
C ASN A 111 9.99 20.99 3.81
N GLY A 112 9.05 20.20 4.33
CA GLY A 112 7.66 20.38 3.99
C GLY A 112 6.73 19.50 4.78
N GLY A 113 5.52 19.34 4.28
CA GLY A 113 4.49 18.54 4.90
C GLY A 113 3.48 18.02 3.90
N ILE A 114 2.69 17.08 4.35
CA ILE A 114 1.60 16.49 3.58
C ILE A 114 0.28 16.76 4.29
N THR A 115 -0.77 17.04 3.50
CA THR A 115 -2.13 17.20 4.00
C THR A 115 -3.09 16.36 3.19
N PHE A 116 -4.13 15.84 3.84
CA PHE A 116 -5.20 15.14 3.15
C PHE A 116 -6.06 16.14 2.36
N SER A 117 -6.38 15.79 1.13
CA SER A 117 -7.24 16.61 0.27
C SER A 117 -8.66 16.07 0.20
N ARG A 118 -8.82 14.86 -0.35
CA ARG A 118 -10.14 14.26 -0.53
C ARG A 118 -10.03 12.75 -0.83
N TYR A 119 -11.16 12.06 -0.68
CA TYR A 119 -11.34 10.71 -1.16
C TYR A 119 -12.29 10.71 -2.36
N ASP A 120 -11.84 10.14 -3.48
CA ASP A 120 -12.67 9.96 -4.67
C ASP A 120 -13.39 8.61 -4.58
N PHE A 121 -14.69 8.67 -4.34
CA PHE A 121 -15.53 7.48 -4.21
C PHE A 121 -15.68 6.69 -5.51
N ASN A 122 -15.54 7.33 -6.67
CA ASN A 122 -15.69 6.66 -7.95
C ASN A 122 -14.50 5.75 -8.27
N THR A 123 -13.30 6.21 -7.95
CA THR A 123 -12.05 5.50 -8.27
C THR A 123 -11.43 4.79 -7.06
N GLY A 124 -11.90 5.06 -5.84
CA GLY A 124 -11.29 4.56 -4.61
C GLY A 124 -9.92 5.15 -4.35
N THR A 125 -9.72 6.43 -4.67
CA THR A 125 -8.43 7.12 -4.60
C THR A 125 -8.40 8.14 -3.48
N LEU A 126 -7.37 8.05 -2.63
CA LEU A 126 -7.04 9.05 -1.61
C LEU A 126 -6.12 10.09 -2.24
N HIS A 127 -6.51 11.36 -2.16
CA HIS A 127 -5.72 12.48 -2.67
C HIS A 127 -5.08 13.24 -1.51
N PHE A 128 -3.78 13.46 -1.61
CA PHE A 128 -2.99 14.25 -0.67
C PHE A 128 -2.26 15.36 -1.39
N ASN A 129 -2.05 16.47 -0.67
CA ASN A 129 -1.20 17.57 -1.12
C ASN A 129 0.14 17.51 -0.41
N VAL A 130 1.22 17.61 -1.18
CA VAL A 130 2.59 17.70 -0.68
C VAL A 130 3.06 19.14 -0.84
N HIS A 131 3.38 19.80 0.27
CA HIS A 131 3.88 21.16 0.30
C HIS A 131 5.36 21.14 0.69
N THR A 132 6.22 21.70 -0.15
CA THR A 132 7.65 21.79 0.12
C THR A 132 8.16 23.20 -0.11
N THR A 133 9.25 23.58 0.55
CA THR A 133 9.91 24.89 0.34
C THR A 133 10.62 24.95 -0.99
N THR A 134 11.15 23.82 -1.46
CA THR A 134 11.81 23.69 -2.76
C THR A 134 11.14 22.60 -3.58
N SER A 135 11.25 22.69 -4.92
CA SER A 135 10.69 21.67 -5.81
C SER A 135 11.38 20.32 -5.61
N LEU A 136 10.58 19.25 -5.55
CA LEU A 136 11.08 17.89 -5.48
C LEU A 136 11.53 17.39 -6.86
N THR A 137 12.60 16.60 -6.88
CA THR A 137 13.03 15.89 -8.08
C THR A 137 12.07 14.77 -8.43
N ASN A 138 12.12 14.26 -9.67
CA ASN A 138 11.30 13.13 -10.08
C ASN A 138 11.58 11.88 -9.26
N ILE A 139 12.85 11.64 -8.89
CA ILE A 139 13.22 10.50 -8.03
C ILE A 139 12.59 10.61 -6.65
N GLU A 140 12.65 11.81 -6.05
CA GLU A 140 12.01 12.06 -4.75
C GLU A 140 10.50 11.86 -4.81
N LYS A 141 9.83 12.31 -5.88
CA LYS A 141 8.40 12.11 -6.09
C LYS A 141 8.04 10.62 -6.23
N GLU A 142 8.83 9.86 -6.99
CA GLU A 142 8.63 8.41 -7.13
C GLU A 142 8.77 7.69 -5.79
N LEU A 143 9.77 8.06 -4.97
CA LEU A 143 9.96 7.51 -3.64
C LEU A 143 8.78 7.83 -2.72
N LEU A 144 8.29 9.07 -2.71
CA LEU A 144 7.13 9.46 -1.92
C LEU A 144 5.87 8.70 -2.33
N ASN A 145 5.62 8.56 -3.63
CA ASN A 145 4.51 7.78 -4.15
C ASN A 145 4.59 6.33 -3.69
N ARG A 146 5.78 5.73 -3.74
CA ARG A 146 6.00 4.35 -3.30
C ARG A 146 5.76 4.18 -1.80
N TYR A 147 6.27 5.11 -0.99
CA TYR A 147 6.07 5.06 0.47
C TYR A 147 4.60 5.28 0.87
N MET A 148 3.93 6.24 0.22
CA MET A 148 2.49 6.46 0.44
C MET A 148 1.66 5.24 0.09
N ALA A 149 1.98 4.53 -0.98
CA ALA A 149 1.27 3.31 -1.36
C ALA A 149 1.34 2.25 -0.24
N GLU A 150 2.45 2.17 0.48
CA GLU A 150 2.65 1.19 1.56
C GLU A 150 1.87 1.51 2.84
N VAL A 151 1.53 2.77 3.07
CA VAL A 151 0.70 3.20 4.21
C VAL A 151 -0.75 3.48 3.81
N THR A 152 -1.10 3.21 2.57
CA THR A 152 -2.47 3.29 2.04
C THR A 152 -3.20 1.96 2.31
N PRO A 153 -4.50 1.99 2.64
CA PRO A 153 -5.27 0.75 2.83
C PRO A 153 -5.28 -0.12 1.58
N LEU A 154 -5.22 -1.42 1.78
CA LEU A 154 -5.44 -2.38 0.71
C LEU A 154 -6.83 -2.16 0.10
N GLY A 155 -6.93 -2.17 -1.23
CA GLY A 155 -8.17 -1.86 -1.95
C GLY A 155 -8.39 -0.37 -2.24
N ALA A 156 -7.46 0.50 -1.83
CA ALA A 156 -7.44 1.92 -2.16
C ALA A 156 -6.16 2.28 -2.91
N ARG A 157 -6.24 3.36 -3.66
CA ARG A 157 -5.09 3.98 -4.34
C ARG A 157 -4.79 5.33 -3.70
N CYS A 158 -3.60 5.85 -3.96
CA CYS A 158 -3.17 7.16 -3.48
C CYS A 158 -2.60 7.98 -4.63
N GLU A 159 -2.97 9.25 -4.68
CA GLU A 159 -2.40 10.23 -5.60
C GLU A 159 -1.89 11.44 -4.83
N LEU A 160 -0.71 11.91 -5.20
CA LEU A 160 -0.05 13.07 -4.61
C LEU A 160 -0.05 14.24 -5.58
N SER A 161 -0.45 15.42 -5.10
CA SER A 161 -0.30 16.70 -5.79
C SER A 161 0.80 17.51 -5.11
N TYR A 162 1.72 18.11 -5.88
CA TYR A 162 2.91 18.75 -5.37
C TYR A 162 2.83 20.27 -5.52
N TRP A 163 3.17 20.97 -4.42
CA TRP A 163 3.21 22.43 -4.35
C TRP A 163 4.54 22.86 -3.79
N SER A 164 5.24 23.76 -4.48
CA SER A 164 6.51 24.29 -3.98
C SER A 164 6.39 25.77 -3.61
N GLY A 165 7.08 26.18 -2.54
CA GLY A 165 7.05 27.52 -1.99
C GLY A 165 7.94 28.55 -2.68
N ASP A 166 8.71 28.16 -3.71
CA ASP A 166 9.60 29.06 -4.46
C ASP A 166 8.79 30.00 -5.33
N GLY A 167 8.26 31.05 -4.72
CA GLY A 167 7.59 32.17 -5.37
C GLY A 167 6.45 31.78 -6.31
N ASN A 168 5.26 32.11 -6.00
CA ASN A 168 4.03 32.21 -6.84
C ASN A 168 3.76 31.17 -7.95
N SER A 169 4.59 30.20 -8.17
CA SER A 169 4.33 29.18 -9.20
C SER A 169 3.72 27.92 -8.57
N ARG A 170 2.42 27.84 -8.65
CA ARG A 170 1.64 26.63 -8.37
C ARG A 170 1.88 25.64 -9.51
N LEU A 171 2.91 24.82 -9.41
CA LEU A 171 3.11 23.73 -10.34
C LEU A 171 2.19 22.58 -9.93
N ARG A 172 1.05 22.51 -10.59
CA ARG A 172 0.15 21.37 -10.50
C ARG A 172 0.71 20.29 -11.45
N LEU A 173 1.43 19.34 -10.89
CA LEU A 173 1.79 18.13 -11.62
C LEU A 173 0.82 17.04 -11.17
N GLY A 174 -0.14 16.77 -12.02
CA GLY A 174 -1.09 15.68 -11.85
C GLY A 174 -0.46 14.31 -12.07
#